data_facc6ad19ca845432e53d4f8bbfd8dc1
#
_entry.id   facc6ad19ca845432e53d4f8bbfd8dc1
#
_cell.length_a   1.000
_cell.length_b   1.000
_cell.length_c   1.000
_cell.angle_alpha   90.00
_cell.angle_beta   90.00
_cell.angle_gamma   90.00
#
_symmetry.space_group_name_H-M   'P 1'
#
loop_
_entity.id
_entity.type
_entity.pdbx_description
1 polymer ?
#
loop_
_entity_poly.entity_id
_entity_poly.type
_entity_poly.pdbx_seq_one_letter_code
_entity_poly.pdbx_strand_id
1 'polypeptide(L)'
;MITSVFIIAISVILFAYWLRYSCVLLLRNAQEHSSTNSQDDERFAISSVLQRLKTESDLAPLEHALERDYHVVTYIIEHATDLELSSIENKLLILDYKLMRIWSRITRTLAPQQSRKALSEMADVLHVLVVQMGDQNNLQAEA
;
A
#
# COMPACT_ATOMS: atom_id res chain seq x y z
N MET A 1 9.25 19.89 -31.23
CA MET A 1 9.90 19.05 -30.21
C MET A 1 9.50 19.43 -28.78
N ILE A 2 9.64 20.69 -28.36
CA ILE A 2 9.31 21.14 -26.99
C ILE A 2 7.83 20.93 -26.65
N THR A 3 6.91 21.22 -27.57
CA THR A 3 5.46 21.01 -27.40
C THR A 3 5.10 19.54 -27.19
N SER A 4 5.74 18.61 -27.91
CA SER A 4 5.49 17.17 -27.74
C SER A 4 5.96 16.67 -26.36
N VAL A 5 7.11 17.13 -25.89
CA VAL A 5 7.61 16.80 -24.56
C VAL A 5 6.69 17.34 -23.47
N PHE A 6 6.15 18.55 -23.65
CA PHE A 6 5.23 19.17 -22.71
C PHE A 6 3.89 18.42 -22.64
N ILE A 7 3.36 17.98 -23.78
CA ILE A 7 2.12 17.18 -23.84
C ILE A 7 2.33 15.83 -23.14
N ILE A 8 3.45 15.17 -23.39
CA ILE A 8 3.78 13.89 -22.75
C ILE A 8 3.91 14.08 -21.23
N ALA A 9 4.61 15.12 -20.78
CA ALA A 9 4.78 15.40 -19.36
C ALA A 9 3.42 15.65 -18.66
N ILE A 10 2.54 16.46 -19.25
CA ILE A 10 1.19 16.72 -18.71
C ILE A 10 0.37 15.43 -18.69
N SER A 11 0.42 14.62 -19.76
CA SER A 11 -0.28 13.35 -19.85
C SER A 11 0.16 12.37 -18.75
N VAL A 12 1.45 12.27 -18.50
CA VAL A 12 2.01 11.42 -17.41
C VAL A 12 1.58 11.91 -16.05
N ILE A 13 1.58 13.22 -15.79
CA ILE A 13 1.14 13.82 -14.52
C ILE A 13 -0.37 13.56 -14.31
N LEU A 14 -1.20 13.76 -15.31
CA LEU A 14 -2.63 13.48 -15.25
C LEU A 14 -2.91 12.00 -15.04
N PHE A 15 -2.17 11.13 -15.71
CA PHE A 15 -2.29 9.68 -15.54
C PHE A 15 -1.89 9.26 -14.12
N ALA A 16 -0.79 9.76 -13.60
CA ALA A 16 -0.35 9.48 -12.22
C ALA A 16 -1.35 9.98 -11.19
N TYR A 17 -1.91 11.18 -11.40
CA TYR A 17 -2.96 11.74 -10.54
C TYR A 17 -4.23 10.87 -10.56
N TRP A 18 -4.68 10.44 -11.73
CA TRP A 18 -5.87 9.63 -11.90
C TRP A 18 -5.68 8.22 -11.29
N LEU A 19 -4.51 7.62 -11.50
CA LEU A 19 -4.14 6.32 -10.93
C LEU A 19 -4.14 6.39 -9.40
N ARG A 20 -3.54 7.44 -8.84
CA ARG A 20 -3.54 7.67 -7.40
C ARG A 20 -4.94 7.87 -6.84
N TYR A 21 -5.78 8.63 -7.53
CA TYR A 21 -7.18 8.82 -7.12
C TYR A 21 -7.93 7.49 -7.08
N SER A 22 -7.74 6.64 -8.09
CA SER A 22 -8.34 5.30 -8.15
C SER A 22 -7.87 4.40 -6.99
N CYS A 23 -6.56 4.42 -6.66
CA CYS A 23 -6.03 3.66 -5.53
C CYS A 23 -6.61 4.12 -4.18
N VAL A 24 -6.70 5.43 -3.94
CA VAL A 24 -7.31 5.98 -2.72
C VAL A 24 -8.78 5.58 -2.61
N LEU A 25 -9.50 5.54 -3.72
CA LEU A 25 -10.90 5.13 -3.74
C LEU A 25 -11.05 3.63 -3.41
N LEU A 26 -10.17 2.78 -3.96
CA LEU A 26 -10.12 1.35 -3.64
C LEU A 26 -9.80 1.10 -2.16
N LEU A 27 -8.81 1.81 -1.61
CA LEU A 27 -8.45 1.72 -0.19
C LEU A 27 -9.63 2.09 0.70
N ARG A 28 -10.33 3.18 0.37
CA ARG A 28 -11.49 3.64 1.12
C ARG A 28 -12.62 2.63 1.11
N ASN A 29 -12.91 2.06 -0.06
CA ASN A 29 -13.95 1.05 -0.23
C ASN A 29 -13.60 -0.25 0.53
N ALA A 30 -12.33 -0.67 0.48
CA ALA A 30 -11.83 -1.83 1.21
C ALA A 30 -11.88 -1.63 2.74
N GLN A 31 -11.56 -0.42 3.24
CA GLN A 31 -11.66 -0.10 4.67
C GLN A 31 -13.10 -0.17 5.20
N GLU A 32 -14.09 0.27 4.43
CA GLU A 32 -15.50 0.19 4.82
C GLU A 32 -15.96 -1.27 4.98
N HIS A 33 -15.44 -2.19 4.17
CA HIS A 33 -15.72 -3.63 4.29
C HIS A 33 -14.93 -4.31 5.42
N SER A 34 -13.73 -3.82 5.75
CA SER A 34 -12.85 -4.42 6.78
C SER A 34 -13.26 -4.10 8.21
N SER A 35 -14.05 -3.07 8.45
CA SER A 35 -14.45 -2.67 9.82
C SER A 35 -15.32 -3.70 10.53
N THR A 36 -15.78 -4.76 9.86
CA THR A 36 -16.60 -5.81 10.43
C THR A 36 -15.79 -7.01 10.95
N ASN A 37 -14.53 -7.17 10.57
CA ASN A 37 -13.71 -8.35 10.89
C ASN A 37 -12.30 -7.97 11.38
N SER A 38 -12.22 -7.02 12.32
CA SER A 38 -10.92 -6.67 12.96
C SER A 38 -10.45 -7.79 13.90
N GLN A 39 -10.00 -8.89 13.34
CA GLN A 39 -9.04 -9.73 14.02
C GLN A 39 -7.66 -9.19 13.63
N ASP A 40 -7.12 -8.33 14.50
CA ASP A 40 -5.75 -7.82 14.41
C ASP A 40 -4.80 -9.02 14.26
N ASP A 41 -4.30 -9.20 13.05
CA ASP A 41 -3.29 -10.23 12.81
C ASP A 41 -1.97 -9.68 13.38
N GLU A 42 -1.70 -10.01 14.67
CA GLU A 42 -0.51 -9.58 15.43
C GLU A 42 0.82 -9.97 14.75
N ARG A 43 0.76 -10.72 13.66
CA ARG A 43 1.93 -11.16 12.89
C ARG A 43 2.60 -10.03 12.10
N PHE A 44 1.86 -8.97 11.80
CA PHE A 44 2.37 -7.83 11.04
C PHE A 44 2.55 -6.59 11.92
N ALA A 45 3.62 -5.85 11.66
CA ALA A 45 3.94 -4.65 12.43
C ALA A 45 3.09 -3.42 12.02
N ILE A 46 2.10 -3.58 11.13
CA ILE A 46 1.35 -2.49 10.49
C ILE A 46 0.67 -1.59 11.53
N SER A 47 -0.06 -2.16 12.48
CA SER A 47 -0.77 -1.40 13.53
C SER A 47 0.21 -0.64 14.42
N SER A 48 1.32 -1.27 14.80
CA SER A 48 2.37 -0.64 15.60
C SER A 48 3.06 0.49 14.84
N VAL A 49 3.27 0.34 13.53
CA VAL A 49 3.85 1.38 12.67
C VAL A 49 2.92 2.58 12.56
N LEU A 50 1.62 2.37 12.35
CA LEU A 50 0.63 3.46 12.29
C LEU A 50 0.57 4.25 13.60
N GLN A 51 0.66 3.58 14.76
CA GLN A 51 0.69 4.24 16.05
C GLN A 51 2.00 5.02 16.26
N ARG A 52 3.15 4.45 15.91
CA ARG A 52 4.46 5.06 16.06
C ARG A 52 4.71 6.21 15.08
N LEU A 53 4.08 6.19 13.90
CA LEU A 53 4.12 7.30 12.94
C LEU A 53 3.64 8.64 13.53
N LYS A 54 2.78 8.60 14.56
CA LYS A 54 2.26 9.80 15.23
C LYS A 54 3.25 10.39 16.23
N THR A 55 4.14 9.58 16.79
CA THR A 55 5.00 9.95 17.92
C THR A 55 6.48 10.00 17.58
N GLU A 56 6.97 9.17 16.66
CA GLU A 56 8.39 9.08 16.32
C GLU A 56 8.81 10.11 15.27
N SER A 57 9.98 10.70 15.48
CA SER A 57 10.61 11.61 14.51
C SER A 57 11.47 10.87 13.49
N ASP A 58 12.03 9.70 13.85
CA ASP A 58 12.81 8.89 12.93
C ASP A 58 11.92 7.90 12.17
N LEU A 59 11.86 8.08 10.86
CA LEU A 59 11.03 7.28 9.95
C LEU A 59 11.76 6.05 9.39
N ALA A 60 13.08 5.94 9.57
CA ALA A 60 13.86 4.86 9.00
C ALA A 60 13.47 3.45 9.52
N PRO A 61 13.32 3.24 10.85
CA PRO A 61 12.93 1.93 11.35
C PRO A 61 11.51 1.53 10.92
N LEU A 62 10.61 2.52 10.77
CA LEU A 62 9.25 2.29 10.32
C LEU A 62 9.19 1.88 8.84
N GLU A 63 10.00 2.52 7.98
CA GLU A 63 10.14 2.14 6.57
C GLU A 63 10.66 0.70 6.44
N HIS A 64 11.67 0.32 7.24
CA HIS A 64 12.21 -1.05 7.22
C HIS A 64 11.20 -2.10 7.72
N ALA A 65 10.38 -1.77 8.71
CA ALA A 65 9.33 -2.66 9.17
C ALA A 65 8.29 -2.93 8.08
N LEU A 66 7.80 -1.87 7.43
CA LEU A 66 6.86 -1.99 6.30
C LEU A 66 7.47 -2.72 5.10
N GLU A 67 8.76 -2.50 4.81
CA GLU A 67 9.47 -3.19 3.74
C GLU A 67 9.54 -4.69 3.99
N ARG A 68 9.83 -5.10 5.23
CA ARG A 68 9.84 -6.51 5.61
C ARG A 68 8.45 -7.13 5.43
N ASP A 69 7.43 -6.49 5.94
CA ASP A 69 6.06 -6.98 5.86
C ASP A 69 5.59 -7.06 4.39
N TYR A 70 5.96 -6.08 3.57
CA TYR A 70 5.70 -6.10 2.13
C TYR A 70 6.34 -7.30 1.43
N HIS A 71 7.59 -7.65 1.79
CA HIS A 71 8.24 -8.83 1.19
C HIS A 71 7.53 -10.12 1.57
N VAL A 72 7.06 -10.24 2.82
CA VAL A 72 6.29 -11.41 3.26
C VAL A 72 4.96 -11.51 2.51
N VAL A 73 4.22 -10.41 2.42
CA VAL A 73 2.94 -10.35 1.70
C VAL A 73 3.11 -10.67 0.22
N THR A 74 4.10 -10.06 -0.44
CA THR A 74 4.38 -10.31 -1.86
C THR A 74 4.79 -11.76 -2.10
N TYR A 75 5.61 -12.33 -1.23
CA TYR A 75 6.00 -13.73 -1.31
C TYR A 75 4.80 -14.67 -1.21
N ILE A 76 3.88 -14.41 -0.29
CA ILE A 76 2.65 -15.19 -0.13
C ILE A 76 1.78 -15.07 -1.40
N ILE A 77 1.60 -13.87 -1.93
CA ILE A 77 0.81 -13.62 -3.15
C ILE A 77 1.41 -14.36 -4.36
N GLU A 78 2.73 -14.35 -4.51
CA GLU A 78 3.42 -15.00 -5.64
C GLU A 78 3.37 -16.53 -5.57
N HIS A 79 3.33 -17.10 -4.37
CA HIS A 79 3.36 -18.56 -4.17
C HIS A 79 1.98 -19.17 -3.88
N ALA A 80 0.97 -18.37 -3.64
CA ALA A 80 -0.41 -18.79 -3.49
C ALA A 80 -1.05 -18.96 -4.88
N THR A 81 -0.72 -20.03 -5.58
CA THR A 81 -1.14 -20.32 -6.96
C THR A 81 -2.65 -20.52 -7.11
N ASP A 82 -3.37 -20.81 -6.02
CA ASP A 82 -4.81 -21.08 -6.02
C ASP A 82 -5.66 -19.90 -5.55
N LEU A 83 -5.03 -18.82 -5.10
CA LEU A 83 -5.74 -17.61 -4.69
C LEU A 83 -5.96 -16.72 -5.92
N GLU A 84 -7.21 -16.36 -6.21
CA GLU A 84 -7.57 -15.33 -7.21
C GLU A 84 -6.96 -13.93 -6.89
N LEU A 85 -5.87 -13.91 -6.13
CA LEU A 85 -5.05 -12.73 -5.79
C LEU A 85 -4.34 -12.14 -7.02
N SER A 86 -4.49 -12.74 -8.20
CA SER A 86 -4.04 -12.17 -9.48
C SER A 86 -4.95 -11.04 -9.98
N SER A 87 -5.95 -10.65 -9.19
CA SER A 87 -6.84 -9.54 -9.51
C SER A 87 -6.03 -8.28 -9.86
N ILE A 88 -6.52 -7.54 -10.83
CA ILE A 88 -5.96 -6.25 -11.25
C ILE A 88 -5.84 -5.30 -10.04
N GLU A 89 -6.78 -5.40 -9.09
CA GLU A 89 -6.81 -4.61 -7.87
C GLU A 89 -5.56 -4.84 -7.00
N ASN A 90 -5.17 -6.09 -6.78
CA ASN A 90 -3.99 -6.43 -5.99
C ASN A 90 -2.70 -5.98 -6.69
N LYS A 91 -2.61 -6.12 -8.01
CA LYS A 91 -1.48 -5.59 -8.79
C LYS A 91 -1.41 -4.07 -8.72
N LEU A 92 -2.55 -3.40 -8.70
CA LEU A 92 -2.63 -1.95 -8.57
C LEU A 92 -2.19 -1.48 -7.18
N LEU A 93 -2.60 -2.17 -6.12
CA LEU A 93 -2.18 -1.89 -4.75
C LEU A 93 -0.67 -2.09 -4.55
N ILE A 94 -0.11 -3.17 -5.12
CA ILE A 94 1.34 -3.42 -5.10
C ILE A 94 2.10 -2.31 -5.86
N LEU A 95 1.57 -1.86 -6.98
CA LEU A 95 2.16 -0.76 -7.74
C LEU A 95 2.12 0.55 -6.95
N ASP A 96 1.00 0.84 -6.29
CA ASP A 96 0.84 2.03 -5.45
C ASP A 96 1.82 2.01 -4.28
N TYR A 97 1.97 0.87 -3.59
CA TYR A 97 2.98 0.71 -2.56
C TYR A 97 4.40 1.01 -3.06
N LYS A 98 4.78 0.48 -4.22
CA LYS A 98 6.10 0.74 -4.82
C LYS A 98 6.28 2.23 -5.15
N LEU A 99 5.25 2.86 -5.66
CA LEU A 99 5.27 4.29 -5.97
C LEU A 99 5.42 5.14 -4.71
N MET A 100 4.66 4.84 -3.65
CA MET A 100 4.74 5.53 -2.37
C MET A 100 6.10 5.34 -1.70
N ARG A 101 6.71 4.16 -1.84
CA ARG A 101 8.07 3.89 -1.34
C ARG A 101 9.10 4.78 -2.03
N ILE A 102 9.04 4.91 -3.35
CA ILE A 102 9.95 5.81 -4.10
C ILE A 102 9.70 7.26 -3.68
N TRP A 103 8.43 7.66 -3.57
CA TRP A 103 8.03 9.00 -3.15
C TRP A 103 8.52 9.32 -1.74
N SER A 104 8.37 8.40 -0.79
CA SER A 104 8.87 8.54 0.58
C SER A 104 10.38 8.80 0.61
N ARG A 105 11.16 8.06 -0.19
CA ARG A 105 12.61 8.25 -0.28
C ARG A 105 13.00 9.62 -0.83
N ILE A 106 12.31 10.09 -1.88
CA ILE A 106 12.59 11.38 -2.51
C ILE A 106 12.20 12.53 -1.56
N THR A 107 11.05 12.42 -0.90
CA THR A 107 10.52 13.49 -0.07
C THR A 107 11.08 13.53 1.35
N ARG A 108 11.77 12.47 1.77
CA ARG A 108 12.34 12.36 3.12
C ARG A 108 13.27 13.52 3.47
N THR A 109 14.09 13.97 2.51
CA THR A 109 15.04 15.08 2.70
C THR A 109 14.40 16.45 2.49
N LEU A 110 13.35 16.54 1.66
CA LEU A 110 12.76 17.81 1.23
C LEU A 110 11.50 18.17 2.02
N ALA A 111 10.69 17.18 2.42
CA ALA A 111 9.39 17.41 3.06
C ALA A 111 9.02 16.24 3.99
N PRO A 112 9.46 16.25 5.26
CA PRO A 112 9.25 15.14 6.20
C PRO A 112 7.77 14.84 6.46
N GLN A 113 6.90 15.84 6.36
CA GLN A 113 5.45 15.66 6.48
C GLN A 113 4.86 14.82 5.34
N GLN A 114 5.36 14.97 4.12
CA GLN A 114 4.92 14.17 2.97
C GLN A 114 5.44 12.74 3.05
N SER A 115 6.65 12.55 3.58
CA SER A 115 7.20 11.22 3.84
C SER A 115 6.34 10.45 4.87
N ARG A 116 5.86 11.11 5.92
CA ARG A 116 4.94 10.50 6.89
C ARG A 116 3.62 10.08 6.26
N LYS A 117 3.04 10.90 5.39
CA LYS A 117 1.83 10.55 4.65
C LYS A 117 2.05 9.34 3.74
N ALA A 118 3.17 9.31 3.02
CA ALA A 118 3.51 8.18 2.17
C ALA A 118 3.66 6.88 2.95
N LEU A 119 4.29 6.90 4.13
CA LEU A 119 4.41 5.73 5.01
C LEU A 119 3.04 5.29 5.57
N SER A 120 2.16 6.23 5.90
CA SER A 120 0.79 5.90 6.31
C SER A 120 0.03 5.20 5.18
N GLU A 121 0.08 5.74 3.96
CA GLU A 121 -0.55 5.12 2.79
C GLU A 121 0.03 3.73 2.49
N MET A 122 1.36 3.55 2.64
CA MET A 122 2.00 2.23 2.50
C MET A 122 1.48 1.22 3.54
N ALA A 123 1.31 1.64 4.79
CA ALA A 123 0.76 0.81 5.85
C ALA A 123 -0.71 0.45 5.58
N ASP A 124 -1.51 1.41 5.10
CA ASP A 124 -2.92 1.18 4.74
C ASP A 124 -3.04 0.18 3.57
N VAL A 125 -2.19 0.29 2.55
CA VAL A 125 -2.14 -0.67 1.42
C VAL A 125 -1.81 -2.07 1.91
N LEU A 126 -0.79 -2.22 2.77
CA LEU A 126 -0.42 -3.51 3.33
C LEU A 126 -1.54 -4.10 4.20
N HIS A 127 -2.20 -3.27 4.99
CA HIS A 127 -3.34 -3.70 5.80
C HIS A 127 -4.46 -4.28 4.92
N VAL A 128 -4.83 -3.59 3.84
CA VAL A 128 -5.86 -4.08 2.90
C VAL A 128 -5.44 -5.40 2.26
N LEU A 129 -4.18 -5.54 1.83
CA LEU A 129 -3.67 -6.78 1.24
C LEU A 129 -3.72 -7.95 2.23
N VAL A 130 -3.36 -7.72 3.50
CA VAL A 130 -3.40 -8.74 4.56
C VAL A 130 -4.83 -9.17 4.86
N VAL A 131 -5.76 -8.22 4.95
CA VAL A 131 -7.19 -8.52 5.18
C VAL A 131 -7.78 -9.32 4.02
N GLN A 132 -7.49 -8.93 2.78
CA GLN A 132 -7.96 -9.68 1.61
C GLN A 132 -7.42 -11.13 1.58
N MET A 133 -6.17 -11.34 1.98
CA MET A 133 -5.61 -12.69 2.11
C MET A 133 -6.30 -13.49 3.22
N GLY A 134 -6.61 -12.84 4.35
CA GLY A 134 -7.32 -13.48 5.47
C GLY A 134 -8.73 -13.93 5.09
N ASP A 135 -9.49 -13.08 4.43
CA ASP A 135 -10.86 -13.37 4.00
C ASP A 135 -10.91 -14.54 2.99
N GLN A 136 -9.97 -14.59 2.05
CA GLN A 136 -9.90 -15.68 1.08
C GLN A 136 -9.54 -17.02 1.72
N ASN A 137 -8.64 -17.04 2.71
CA ASN A 137 -8.32 -18.24 3.46
C ASN A 137 -9.53 -18.79 4.25
N ASN A 138 -10.36 -17.91 4.80
CA ASN A 138 -11.56 -18.30 5.52
C ASN A 138 -12.62 -18.91 4.58
N LEU A 139 -12.80 -18.35 3.38
CA LEU A 139 -13.72 -18.89 2.37
C LEU A 139 -13.31 -20.27 1.87
N GLN A 140 -12.00 -20.55 1.77
CA GLN A 140 -11.49 -21.87 1.40
C GLN A 140 -11.60 -22.90 2.52
N ALA A 141 -11.56 -22.47 3.78
CA ALA A 141 -11.73 -23.37 4.92
C ALA A 141 -13.20 -23.83 5.13
N GLU A 142 -14.15 -23.05 4.61
CA GLU A 142 -15.59 -23.37 4.67
C GLU A 142 -16.10 -24.17 3.45
N ALA A 143 -15.31 -24.27 2.41
CA ALA A 143 -15.63 -25.03 1.19
C ALA A 143 -15.10 -26.46 1.25
#